data_2c95089cd3d0a47856f075c37d8edcdc
#
_entry.id   2c95089cd3d0a47856f075c37d8edcdc
#
_cell.length_a   1.000
_cell.length_b   1.000
_cell.length_c   1.000
_cell.angle_alpha   90.00
_cell.angle_beta   90.00
_cell.angle_gamma   90.00
#
_symmetry.space_group_name_H-M   'P 1'
#
loop_
_entity.id
_entity.type
_entity.pdbx_description
1 polymer ?
#
loop_
_entity_poly.entity_id
_entity_poly.type
_entity_poly.pdbx_seq_one_letter_code
_entity_poly.pdbx_strand_id
1 'polypeptide(L)'
;MTVAVRSFAKINLGLYIGAARADGYHDLRTVYQTIALHDVIRVSVGSGRGIEIACKNKDPRVPLDSSNTCYRIAELVLDELGAKSRVCVEIEKRLPVRGGLGAASSNAVATMIALELVLKKTRAIKKKLSGPTRLRIAAEVGSDLPLFLVGGTSLGVGRGEEVYPLPDLPSVPMVVVVPEVGVSTAQAFADWDALIQREKAAELSSAGRPGAAVPTRTGTGEDARRSTDGERLTRPGASDRLFEVGCALSAWLSGSPNTGAPAKGGSRAGSLLLDLVRTGIENDFEKVVFPQYTELRDIKGELEGAGSRYASLSGSGSTLYGLFRSPADAAQAASRLQKRGLKAVVSSTLTRQKYWKRILDG
;
A
#
# COMPACT_ATOMS: atom_id res chain seq x y z
N MET A 1 -29.90 -0.84 17.65
CA MET A 1 -29.10 0.39 17.46
C MET A 1 -28.00 0.09 16.46
N THR A 2 -27.77 0.94 15.44
CA THR A 2 -26.78 0.75 14.38
C THR A 2 -25.74 1.86 14.43
N VAL A 3 -24.49 1.54 14.13
CA VAL A 3 -23.39 2.47 13.92
C VAL A 3 -22.86 2.29 12.51
N ALA A 4 -22.74 3.40 11.77
CA ALA A 4 -22.14 3.41 10.43
C ALA A 4 -20.71 3.98 10.50
N VAL A 5 -19.80 3.39 9.71
CA VAL A 5 -18.40 3.78 9.62
C VAL A 5 -17.96 3.74 8.16
N ARG A 6 -17.27 4.78 7.68
CA ARG A 6 -16.63 4.76 6.38
C ARG A 6 -15.36 3.93 6.42
N SER A 7 -15.25 3.01 5.50
CA SER A 7 -14.11 2.12 5.32
C SER A 7 -13.26 2.62 4.16
N PHE A 8 -12.32 3.52 4.44
CA PHE A 8 -11.48 4.16 3.44
C PHE A 8 -10.48 3.21 2.81
N ALA A 9 -10.21 3.39 1.52
CA ALA A 9 -9.20 2.65 0.78
C ALA A 9 -7.77 3.14 1.09
N LYS A 10 -6.76 2.36 0.67
CA LYS A 10 -5.34 2.74 0.65
C LYS A 10 -4.77 2.60 -0.75
N ILE A 11 -3.66 3.26 -0.97
CA ILE A 11 -2.70 2.97 -2.02
C ILE A 11 -1.32 2.73 -1.41
N ASN A 12 -0.44 2.10 -2.18
CA ASN A 12 0.99 2.05 -1.86
C ASN A 12 1.69 3.12 -2.69
N LEU A 13 2.28 4.12 -2.06
CA LEU A 13 3.11 5.12 -2.77
C LEU A 13 4.43 4.50 -3.22
N GLY A 14 4.96 3.56 -2.45
CA GLY A 14 6.06 2.70 -2.81
C GLY A 14 5.90 1.34 -2.14
N LEU A 15 6.44 0.30 -2.78
CA LEU A 15 6.43 -1.05 -2.24
C LEU A 15 7.69 -1.77 -2.69
N TYR A 16 8.51 -2.18 -1.73
CA TYR A 16 9.74 -2.90 -1.93
C TYR A 16 9.63 -4.28 -1.31
N ILE A 17 10.02 -5.29 -2.06
CA ILE A 17 9.94 -6.69 -1.67
C ILE A 17 11.35 -7.16 -1.34
N GLY A 18 11.55 -7.57 -0.10
CA GLY A 18 12.80 -8.13 0.41
C GLY A 18 12.88 -9.63 0.26
N ALA A 19 13.70 -10.24 1.10
CA ALA A 19 13.91 -11.68 1.12
C ALA A 19 12.65 -12.44 1.54
N ALA A 20 12.51 -13.66 1.01
CA ALA A 20 11.52 -14.61 1.50
C ALA A 20 11.85 -15.00 2.95
N ARG A 21 10.82 -15.06 3.79
CA ARG A 21 10.89 -15.40 5.21
C ARG A 21 10.59 -16.88 5.43
N ALA A 22 11.01 -17.41 6.57
CA ALA A 22 10.72 -18.78 6.96
C ALA A 22 9.22 -19.08 7.16
N ASP A 23 8.40 -18.04 7.37
CA ASP A 23 6.95 -18.13 7.54
C ASP A 23 6.17 -18.12 6.20
N GLY A 24 6.89 -18.16 5.06
CA GLY A 24 6.30 -18.15 3.71
C GLY A 24 5.89 -16.78 3.19
N TYR A 25 6.15 -15.71 3.94
CA TYR A 25 5.97 -14.34 3.52
C TYR A 25 7.28 -13.71 3.05
N HIS A 26 7.22 -12.46 2.60
CA HIS A 26 8.39 -11.63 2.28
C HIS A 26 8.53 -10.48 3.26
N ASP A 27 9.76 -10.07 3.52
CA ASP A 27 9.99 -8.79 4.15
C ASP A 27 9.58 -7.67 3.20
N LEU A 28 8.77 -6.75 3.68
CA LEU A 28 8.27 -5.62 2.91
C LEU A 28 8.70 -4.30 3.54
N ARG A 29 8.92 -3.31 2.69
CA ARG A 29 8.89 -1.90 3.06
C ARG A 29 7.96 -1.18 2.11
N THR A 30 6.91 -0.60 2.68
CA THR A 30 5.90 0.07 1.87
C THR A 30 5.45 1.36 2.52
N VAL A 31 5.23 2.38 1.69
CA VAL A 31 4.60 3.62 2.14
C VAL A 31 3.13 3.56 1.77
N TYR A 32 2.30 3.38 2.79
CA TYR A 32 0.85 3.42 2.66
C TYR A 32 0.32 4.84 2.68
N GLN A 33 -0.74 5.08 1.92
CA GLN A 33 -1.50 6.32 1.93
C GLN A 33 -3.00 6.03 1.89
N THR A 34 -3.75 6.49 2.88
CA THR A 34 -5.22 6.39 2.84
C THR A 34 -5.81 7.43 1.89
N ILE A 35 -6.88 7.05 1.18
CA ILE A 35 -7.53 7.88 0.15
C ILE A 35 -9.04 8.00 0.40
N ALA A 36 -9.68 8.98 -0.24
CA ALA A 36 -11.08 9.32 0.03
C ALA A 36 -12.12 8.31 -0.50
N LEU A 37 -11.73 7.37 -1.37
CA LEU A 37 -12.61 6.27 -1.80
C LEU A 37 -12.88 5.33 -0.61
N HIS A 38 -14.13 4.89 -0.45
CA HIS A 38 -14.54 4.10 0.71
C HIS A 38 -15.77 3.22 0.46
N ASP A 39 -15.84 2.10 1.18
CA ASP A 39 -17.07 1.37 1.46
C ASP A 39 -17.78 1.97 2.69
N VAL A 40 -18.98 1.52 3.00
CA VAL A 40 -19.66 1.86 4.26
C VAL A 40 -20.00 0.57 5.01
N ILE A 41 -19.58 0.52 6.27
CA ILE A 41 -19.86 -0.59 7.17
C ILE A 41 -20.88 -0.15 8.20
N ARG A 42 -21.97 -0.92 8.34
CA ARG A 42 -22.97 -0.73 9.38
C ARG A 42 -22.97 -1.91 10.32
N VAL A 43 -22.83 -1.66 11.61
CA VAL A 43 -22.85 -2.70 12.62
C VAL A 43 -24.00 -2.47 13.58
N SER A 44 -24.78 -3.50 13.81
CA SER A 44 -25.82 -3.53 14.82
C SER A 44 -25.63 -4.72 15.75
N VAL A 45 -26.08 -4.58 17.00
CA VAL A 45 -26.05 -5.66 17.99
C VAL A 45 -27.44 -5.91 18.56
N GLY A 46 -27.69 -7.17 18.87
CA GLY A 46 -28.94 -7.65 19.46
C GLY A 46 -28.70 -8.67 20.58
N SER A 47 -29.80 -9.18 21.16
CA SER A 47 -29.74 -10.27 22.11
C SER A 47 -29.35 -11.58 21.45
N GLY A 48 -28.67 -12.46 22.20
CA GLY A 48 -28.21 -13.77 21.72
C GLY A 48 -26.72 -13.76 21.35
N ARG A 49 -26.33 -14.72 20.51
CA ARG A 49 -24.95 -14.92 20.03
C ARG A 49 -24.96 -15.13 18.53
N GLY A 50 -23.82 -14.90 17.91
CA GLY A 50 -23.59 -15.15 16.48
C GLY A 50 -23.23 -13.88 15.73
N ILE A 51 -22.58 -14.07 14.58
CA ILE A 51 -22.15 -13.01 13.67
C ILE A 51 -22.76 -13.29 12.30
N GLU A 52 -23.36 -12.28 11.72
CA GLU A 52 -24.00 -12.34 10.42
C GLU A 52 -23.41 -11.25 9.54
N ILE A 53 -22.99 -11.62 8.32
CA ILE A 53 -22.48 -10.70 7.32
C ILE A 53 -23.52 -10.54 6.22
N ALA A 54 -23.84 -9.31 5.87
CA ALA A 54 -24.69 -8.97 4.76
C ALA A 54 -23.96 -8.03 3.78
N CYS A 55 -24.16 -8.23 2.49
CA CYS A 55 -23.68 -7.33 1.45
C CYS A 55 -24.86 -6.65 0.78
N LYS A 56 -25.01 -5.32 0.98
CA LYS A 56 -26.15 -4.55 0.47
C LYS A 56 -26.28 -4.62 -1.05
N ASN A 57 -25.16 -4.59 -1.76
CA ASN A 57 -25.11 -4.59 -3.22
C ASN A 57 -25.08 -6.00 -3.82
N LYS A 58 -25.17 -7.06 -2.99
CA LYS A 58 -25.18 -8.47 -3.39
C LYS A 58 -24.02 -8.86 -4.33
N ASP A 59 -22.82 -8.30 -4.12
CA ASP A 59 -21.62 -8.69 -4.89
C ASP A 59 -21.22 -10.12 -4.51
N PRO A 60 -21.30 -11.10 -5.44
CA PRO A 60 -21.04 -12.51 -5.13
C PRO A 60 -19.58 -12.81 -4.76
N ARG A 61 -18.68 -11.86 -4.99
CA ARG A 61 -17.26 -11.98 -4.63
C ARG A 61 -16.99 -11.65 -3.16
N VAL A 62 -18.00 -11.14 -2.43
CA VAL A 62 -17.90 -10.86 -0.99
C VAL A 62 -18.40 -12.08 -0.22
N PRO A 63 -17.55 -12.80 0.51
CA PRO A 63 -17.97 -13.91 1.36
C PRO A 63 -18.95 -13.43 2.44
N LEU A 64 -19.98 -14.20 2.73
CA LEU A 64 -20.97 -13.91 3.78
C LEU A 64 -20.82 -14.84 5.00
N ASP A 65 -19.75 -15.62 5.06
CA ASP A 65 -19.44 -16.61 6.08
C ASP A 65 -18.20 -16.24 6.92
N SER A 66 -17.71 -17.17 7.71
CA SER A 66 -16.53 -16.99 8.58
C SER A 66 -15.22 -16.73 7.84
N SER A 67 -15.14 -16.91 6.54
CA SER A 67 -13.98 -16.53 5.73
C SER A 67 -13.87 -15.02 5.51
N ASN A 68 -14.96 -14.28 5.76
CA ASN A 68 -14.95 -12.83 5.65
C ASN A 68 -14.12 -12.18 6.78
N THR A 69 -13.23 -11.25 6.45
CA THR A 69 -12.38 -10.54 7.43
C THR A 69 -13.19 -9.74 8.45
N CYS A 70 -14.41 -9.25 8.07
CA CYS A 70 -15.31 -8.59 9.01
C CYS A 70 -15.89 -9.57 10.05
N TYR A 71 -16.15 -10.83 9.67
CA TYR A 71 -16.55 -11.88 10.60
C TYR A 71 -15.43 -12.18 11.58
N ARG A 72 -14.24 -12.48 11.07
CA ARG A 72 -13.07 -12.84 11.88
C ARG A 72 -12.70 -11.76 12.90
N ILE A 73 -12.70 -10.49 12.48
CA ILE A 73 -12.38 -9.41 13.41
C ILE A 73 -13.47 -9.19 14.45
N ALA A 74 -14.74 -9.35 14.09
CA ALA A 74 -15.86 -9.23 15.03
C ALA A 74 -15.81 -10.33 16.09
N GLU A 75 -15.48 -11.57 15.71
CA GLU A 75 -15.28 -12.70 16.61
C GLU A 75 -14.19 -12.42 17.64
N LEU A 76 -12.98 -12.04 17.19
CA LEU A 76 -11.85 -11.70 18.06
C LEU A 76 -12.15 -10.52 19.00
N VAL A 77 -12.90 -9.52 18.52
CA VAL A 77 -13.31 -8.36 19.35
C VAL A 77 -14.30 -8.77 20.43
N LEU A 78 -15.28 -9.63 20.10
CA LEU A 78 -16.26 -10.13 21.07
C LEU A 78 -15.57 -10.98 22.14
N ASP A 79 -14.66 -11.86 21.76
CA ASP A 79 -13.91 -12.71 22.67
C ASP A 79 -13.02 -11.90 23.61
N GLU A 80 -12.24 -10.97 23.10
CA GLU A 80 -11.36 -10.09 23.89
C GLU A 80 -12.15 -9.23 24.89
N LEU A 81 -13.35 -8.78 24.50
CA LEU A 81 -14.23 -7.98 25.37
C LEU A 81 -15.13 -8.81 26.29
N GLY A 82 -15.17 -10.14 26.13
CA GLY A 82 -16.08 -11.04 26.83
C GLY A 82 -17.54 -10.72 26.52
N ALA A 83 -17.86 -10.12 25.37
CA ALA A 83 -19.19 -9.65 25.02
C ALA A 83 -20.04 -10.76 24.41
N LYS A 84 -21.24 -10.94 24.93
CA LYS A 84 -22.22 -11.93 24.43
C LYS A 84 -23.34 -11.20 23.69
N SER A 85 -23.14 -10.95 22.40
CA SER A 85 -24.10 -10.25 21.56
C SER A 85 -24.24 -10.93 20.21
N ARG A 86 -25.46 -10.91 19.63
CA ARG A 86 -25.62 -11.17 18.20
C ARG A 86 -25.18 -9.91 17.44
N VAL A 87 -24.30 -10.07 16.46
CA VAL A 87 -23.74 -8.98 15.66
C VAL A 87 -24.20 -9.15 14.21
N CYS A 88 -24.74 -8.09 13.62
CA CYS A 88 -24.98 -8.02 12.18
C CYS A 88 -24.09 -6.93 11.58
N VAL A 89 -23.31 -7.31 10.57
CA VAL A 89 -22.43 -6.43 9.81
C VAL A 89 -22.95 -6.30 8.38
N GLU A 90 -23.41 -5.13 8.00
CA GLU A 90 -23.82 -4.82 6.64
C GLU A 90 -22.70 -4.07 5.91
N ILE A 91 -22.27 -4.62 4.77
CA ILE A 91 -21.25 -4.05 3.90
C ILE A 91 -21.93 -3.39 2.70
N GLU A 92 -21.81 -2.07 2.58
CA GLU A 92 -22.19 -1.35 1.35
C GLU A 92 -20.93 -1.19 0.49
N LYS A 93 -20.78 -2.12 -0.49
CA LYS A 93 -19.62 -2.15 -1.38
C LYS A 93 -19.64 -1.01 -2.40
N ARG A 94 -18.57 -0.24 -2.44
CA ARG A 94 -18.30 0.82 -3.43
C ARG A 94 -16.90 0.67 -4.02
N LEU A 95 -15.99 0.03 -3.26
CA LEU A 95 -14.62 -0.27 -3.69
C LEU A 95 -14.59 -1.59 -4.47
N PRO A 96 -13.64 -1.76 -5.41
CA PRO A 96 -13.47 -3.02 -6.11
C PRO A 96 -13.06 -4.14 -5.16
N VAL A 97 -13.44 -5.37 -5.49
CA VAL A 97 -12.95 -6.57 -4.81
C VAL A 97 -11.65 -7.00 -5.46
N ARG A 98 -10.60 -7.27 -4.66
CA ARG A 98 -9.27 -7.71 -5.14
C ARG A 98 -8.56 -6.71 -6.08
N GLY A 99 -8.63 -5.43 -5.77
CA GLY A 99 -8.01 -4.38 -6.59
C GLY A 99 -6.74 -3.74 -6.00
N GLY A 100 -6.12 -4.30 -4.95
CA GLY A 100 -4.94 -3.68 -4.32
C GLY A 100 -5.23 -2.46 -3.43
N LEU A 101 -6.52 -2.10 -3.25
CA LEU A 101 -6.96 -0.93 -2.46
C LEU A 101 -7.18 -1.22 -0.96
N GLY A 102 -6.92 -2.44 -0.49
CA GLY A 102 -7.07 -2.84 0.91
C GLY A 102 -8.52 -2.87 1.41
N ALA A 103 -9.52 -3.00 0.52
CA ALA A 103 -10.93 -2.88 0.87
C ALA A 103 -11.39 -3.88 1.94
N ALA A 104 -11.00 -5.17 1.86
CA ALA A 104 -11.37 -6.17 2.85
C ALA A 104 -10.76 -5.86 4.23
N SER A 105 -9.49 -5.44 4.27
CA SER A 105 -8.79 -5.05 5.49
C SER A 105 -9.39 -3.80 6.13
N SER A 106 -9.71 -2.79 5.31
CA SER A 106 -10.38 -1.58 5.77
C SER A 106 -11.78 -1.89 6.32
N ASN A 107 -12.56 -2.76 5.64
CA ASN A 107 -13.89 -3.17 6.09
C ASN A 107 -13.83 -3.86 7.46
N ALA A 108 -12.83 -4.71 7.68
CA ALA A 108 -12.62 -5.36 8.97
C ALA A 108 -12.31 -4.34 10.08
N VAL A 109 -11.41 -3.39 9.85
CA VAL A 109 -11.10 -2.34 10.85
C VAL A 109 -12.30 -1.43 11.10
N ALA A 110 -13.04 -1.06 10.06
CA ALA A 110 -14.28 -0.30 10.22
C ALA A 110 -15.32 -1.09 11.04
N THR A 111 -15.39 -2.42 10.86
CA THR A 111 -16.22 -3.32 11.68
C THR A 111 -15.78 -3.31 13.14
N MET A 112 -14.49 -3.44 13.44
CA MET A 112 -13.94 -3.33 14.81
C MET A 112 -14.38 -2.02 15.46
N ILE A 113 -14.18 -0.89 14.78
CA ILE A 113 -14.51 0.46 15.30
C ILE A 113 -16.02 0.58 15.54
N ALA A 114 -16.84 0.18 14.57
CA ALA A 114 -18.30 0.24 14.68
C ALA A 114 -18.83 -0.67 15.80
N LEU A 115 -18.28 -1.89 15.93
CA LEU A 115 -18.67 -2.86 16.94
C LEU A 115 -18.35 -2.35 18.36
N GLU A 116 -17.14 -1.84 18.60
CA GLU A 116 -16.81 -1.24 19.90
C GLU A 116 -17.75 -0.06 20.25
N LEU A 117 -18.06 0.78 19.26
CA LEU A 117 -18.95 1.93 19.47
C LEU A 117 -20.40 1.49 19.80
N VAL A 118 -20.93 0.52 19.08
CA VAL A 118 -22.31 0.07 19.34
C VAL A 118 -22.41 -0.70 20.65
N LEU A 119 -21.43 -1.55 20.99
CA LEU A 119 -21.38 -2.27 22.26
C LEU A 119 -21.28 -1.31 23.45
N LYS A 120 -20.50 -0.24 23.32
CA LYS A 120 -20.42 0.82 24.33
C LYS A 120 -21.75 1.56 24.49
N LYS A 121 -22.35 1.97 23.37
CA LYS A 121 -23.64 2.69 23.36
C LYS A 121 -24.79 1.87 23.95
N THR A 122 -24.80 0.56 23.72
CA THR A 122 -25.79 -0.38 24.28
C THR A 122 -25.44 -0.84 25.70
N ARG A 123 -24.35 -0.36 26.29
CA ARG A 123 -23.83 -0.76 27.60
C ARG A 123 -23.49 -2.25 27.72
N ALA A 124 -23.31 -2.93 26.61
CA ALA A 124 -22.88 -4.34 26.57
C ALA A 124 -21.43 -4.53 27.04
N ILE A 125 -20.61 -3.46 26.97
CA ILE A 125 -19.25 -3.44 27.50
C ILE A 125 -19.00 -2.21 28.38
N LYS A 126 -18.11 -2.37 29.36
CA LYS A 126 -17.66 -1.27 30.23
C LYS A 126 -16.40 -0.59 29.73
N LYS A 127 -15.46 -1.37 29.18
CA LYS A 127 -14.16 -0.91 28.71
C LYS A 127 -14.05 -1.09 27.19
N LYS A 128 -13.28 -0.23 26.54
CA LYS A 128 -12.87 -0.39 25.13
C LYS A 128 -11.57 -1.17 25.06
N LEU A 129 -11.26 -1.71 23.87
CA LEU A 129 -9.94 -2.27 23.58
C LEU A 129 -8.86 -1.18 23.72
N SER A 130 -7.70 -1.56 24.24
CA SER A 130 -6.51 -0.72 24.21
C SER A 130 -5.96 -0.57 22.79
N GLY A 131 -5.15 0.48 22.54
CA GLY A 131 -4.48 0.64 21.25
C GLY A 131 -3.65 -0.58 20.84
N PRO A 132 -2.74 -1.07 21.71
CA PRO A 132 -1.98 -2.29 21.45
C PRO A 132 -2.84 -3.51 21.16
N THR A 133 -3.93 -3.72 21.91
CA THR A 133 -4.86 -4.84 21.67
C THR A 133 -5.52 -4.76 20.30
N ARG A 134 -5.97 -3.57 19.87
CA ARG A 134 -6.52 -3.39 18.52
C ARG A 134 -5.52 -3.71 17.43
N LEU A 135 -4.27 -3.26 17.57
CA LEU A 135 -3.21 -3.54 16.59
C LEU A 135 -2.90 -5.04 16.53
N ARG A 136 -2.83 -5.73 17.69
CA ARG A 136 -2.63 -7.18 17.74
C ARG A 136 -3.75 -7.93 17.03
N ILE A 137 -5.01 -7.65 17.34
CA ILE A 137 -6.17 -8.27 16.69
C ILE A 137 -6.16 -7.99 15.19
N ALA A 138 -5.86 -6.76 14.78
CA ALA A 138 -5.79 -6.38 13.38
C ALA A 138 -4.71 -7.18 12.64
N ALA A 139 -3.49 -7.28 13.19
CA ALA A 139 -2.37 -8.01 12.59
C ALA A 139 -2.64 -9.53 12.49
N GLU A 140 -3.41 -10.09 13.42
CA GLU A 140 -3.84 -11.49 13.40
C GLU A 140 -4.81 -11.80 12.26
N VAL A 141 -5.69 -10.85 11.93
CA VAL A 141 -6.64 -11.02 10.81
C VAL A 141 -5.98 -10.81 9.46
N GLY A 142 -5.00 -9.90 9.36
CA GLY A 142 -4.25 -9.69 8.13
C GLY A 142 -3.26 -8.52 8.18
N SER A 143 -2.23 -8.58 7.32
CA SER A 143 -1.09 -7.66 7.35
C SER A 143 -1.46 -6.20 7.06
N ASP A 144 -2.42 -5.94 6.19
CA ASP A 144 -2.83 -4.58 5.84
C ASP A 144 -3.80 -3.93 6.86
N LEU A 145 -4.32 -4.69 7.86
CA LEU A 145 -5.32 -4.12 8.77
C LEU A 145 -4.75 -3.03 9.69
N PRO A 146 -3.56 -3.20 10.30
CA PRO A 146 -3.01 -2.21 11.22
C PRO A 146 -2.90 -0.80 10.65
N LEU A 147 -2.64 -0.66 9.33
CA LEU A 147 -2.54 0.66 8.70
C LEU A 147 -3.84 1.49 8.84
N PHE A 148 -5.01 0.85 8.82
CA PHE A 148 -6.30 1.51 8.95
C PHE A 148 -6.63 1.93 10.39
N LEU A 149 -5.90 1.42 11.39
CA LEU A 149 -5.91 1.94 12.75
C LEU A 149 -5.01 3.16 12.93
N VAL A 150 -4.08 3.38 12.00
CA VAL A 150 -3.18 4.56 11.98
C VAL A 150 -3.75 5.66 11.07
N GLY A 151 -4.08 5.33 9.83
CA GLY A 151 -4.56 6.25 8.80
C GLY A 151 -3.49 7.23 8.31
N GLY A 152 -3.83 8.06 7.32
CA GLY A 152 -2.90 9.03 6.72
C GLY A 152 -1.79 8.38 5.92
N THR A 153 -0.59 8.95 6.00
CA THR A 153 0.65 8.39 5.45
C THR A 153 1.33 7.55 6.52
N SER A 154 1.75 6.33 6.20
CA SER A 154 2.43 5.44 7.14
C SER A 154 3.42 4.51 6.45
N LEU A 155 4.47 4.14 7.18
CA LEU A 155 5.44 3.12 6.77
C LEU A 155 4.97 1.77 7.30
N GLY A 156 4.89 0.77 6.41
CA GLY A 156 4.71 -0.62 6.75
C GLY A 156 6.03 -1.38 6.59
N VAL A 157 6.39 -2.18 7.57
CA VAL A 157 7.56 -3.06 7.57
C VAL A 157 7.16 -4.49 7.99
N GLY A 158 8.10 -5.42 8.00
CA GLY A 158 7.81 -6.84 8.23
C GLY A 158 7.02 -7.41 7.05
N ARG A 159 5.83 -7.98 7.29
CA ARG A 159 4.89 -8.39 6.24
C ARG A 159 3.95 -7.24 5.81
N GLY A 160 4.19 -6.01 6.31
CA GLY A 160 3.34 -4.83 6.18
C GLY A 160 2.49 -4.53 7.43
N GLU A 161 2.49 -5.41 8.43
CA GLU A 161 1.70 -5.29 9.67
C GLU A 161 2.30 -4.38 10.73
N GLU A 162 3.61 -4.20 10.74
CA GLU A 162 4.26 -3.22 11.60
C GLU A 162 4.16 -1.84 10.98
N VAL A 163 3.27 -1.00 11.50
CA VAL A 163 2.91 0.28 10.88
C VAL A 163 3.33 1.46 11.73
N TYR A 164 4.15 2.33 11.15
CA TYR A 164 4.66 3.55 11.78
C TYR A 164 4.09 4.79 11.11
N PRO A 165 3.53 5.75 11.86
CA PRO A 165 3.03 6.97 11.29
C PRO A 165 4.17 7.81 10.69
N LEU A 166 3.98 8.27 9.45
CA LEU A 166 4.84 9.24 8.81
C LEU A 166 4.19 10.63 8.84
N PRO A 167 4.94 11.71 8.57
CA PRO A 167 4.35 13.02 8.27
C PRO A 167 3.35 12.88 7.13
N ASP A 168 2.15 13.43 7.34
CA ASP A 168 1.08 13.28 6.36
C ASP A 168 1.40 14.01 5.05
N LEU A 169 1.14 13.36 3.93
CA LEU A 169 0.98 14.07 2.66
C LEU A 169 -0.25 14.97 2.75
N PRO A 170 -0.21 16.16 2.15
CA PRO A 170 -1.40 16.98 2.03
C PRO A 170 -2.48 16.25 1.23
N SER A 171 -3.68 16.83 1.17
CA SER A 171 -4.73 16.32 0.29
C SER A 171 -4.32 16.55 -1.17
N VAL A 172 -3.80 15.52 -1.82
CA VAL A 172 -3.39 15.54 -3.24
C VAL A 172 -4.52 14.98 -4.08
N PRO A 173 -4.98 15.70 -5.12
CA PRO A 173 -5.95 15.19 -6.09
C PRO A 173 -5.38 14.00 -6.86
N MET A 174 -6.22 13.01 -7.13
CA MET A 174 -5.80 11.78 -7.80
C MET A 174 -6.90 11.19 -8.67
N VAL A 175 -6.49 10.37 -9.63
CA VAL A 175 -7.37 9.48 -10.38
C VAL A 175 -7.01 8.05 -10.01
N VAL A 176 -8.02 7.25 -9.72
CA VAL A 176 -7.90 5.80 -9.50
C VAL A 176 -8.55 5.09 -10.67
N VAL A 177 -7.83 4.22 -11.33
CA VAL A 177 -8.32 3.38 -12.44
C VAL A 177 -8.43 1.96 -11.96
N VAL A 178 -9.61 1.37 -12.15
CA VAL A 178 -9.91 -0.01 -11.77
C VAL A 178 -10.09 -0.83 -13.04
N PRO A 179 -9.05 -1.53 -13.51
CA PRO A 179 -9.15 -2.43 -14.66
C PRO A 179 -10.07 -3.62 -14.38
N GLU A 180 -10.55 -4.25 -15.44
CA GLU A 180 -11.37 -5.48 -15.29
C GLU A 180 -10.51 -6.71 -14.99
N VAL A 181 -9.23 -6.69 -15.39
CA VAL A 181 -8.29 -7.76 -15.10
C VAL A 181 -7.99 -7.85 -13.60
N GLY A 182 -7.94 -9.06 -13.10
CA GLY A 182 -7.57 -9.37 -11.72
C GLY A 182 -6.16 -9.94 -11.64
N VAL A 183 -5.32 -9.38 -10.78
CA VAL A 183 -3.98 -9.91 -10.47
C VAL A 183 -4.04 -10.71 -9.18
N SER A 184 -3.50 -11.93 -9.21
CA SER A 184 -3.35 -12.76 -8.02
C SER A 184 -2.11 -12.31 -7.24
N THR A 185 -2.29 -11.87 -6.00
CA THR A 185 -1.17 -11.46 -5.14
C THR A 185 -0.18 -12.62 -4.89
N ALA A 186 -0.69 -13.83 -4.69
CA ALA A 186 0.16 -15.01 -4.50
C ALA A 186 1.02 -15.29 -5.74
N GLN A 187 0.42 -15.19 -6.94
CA GLN A 187 1.17 -15.37 -8.19
C GLN A 187 2.22 -14.27 -8.37
N ALA A 188 1.88 -13.01 -8.08
CA ALA A 188 2.83 -11.90 -8.19
C ALA A 188 4.07 -12.07 -7.27
N PHE A 189 3.90 -12.63 -6.06
CA PHE A 189 5.04 -12.98 -5.22
C PHE A 189 5.86 -14.14 -5.79
N ALA A 190 5.21 -15.19 -6.31
CA ALA A 190 5.91 -16.31 -6.96
C ALA A 190 6.73 -15.84 -8.19
N ASP A 191 6.17 -14.94 -8.98
CA ASP A 191 6.86 -14.36 -10.14
C ASP A 191 8.03 -13.46 -9.72
N TRP A 192 7.89 -12.75 -8.60
CA TRP A 192 8.98 -12.00 -7.99
C TRP A 192 10.13 -12.91 -7.57
N ASP A 193 9.85 -14.02 -6.88
CA ASP A 193 10.86 -15.00 -6.49
C ASP A 193 11.59 -15.57 -7.70
N ALA A 194 10.85 -15.91 -8.76
CA ALA A 194 11.44 -16.40 -10.01
C ALA A 194 12.33 -15.35 -10.69
N LEU A 195 11.94 -14.06 -10.64
CA LEU A 195 12.74 -12.96 -11.17
C LEU A 195 14.06 -12.84 -10.40
N ILE A 196 14.02 -12.78 -9.06
CA ILE A 196 15.21 -12.66 -8.21
C ILE A 196 16.15 -13.86 -8.37
N GLN A 197 15.62 -15.09 -8.51
CA GLN A 197 16.45 -16.27 -8.76
C GLN A 197 17.18 -16.18 -10.11
N ARG A 198 16.51 -15.69 -11.16
CA ARG A 198 17.14 -15.50 -12.50
C ARG A 198 18.22 -14.43 -12.44
N GLU A 199 18.00 -13.31 -11.75
CA GLU A 199 19.00 -12.25 -11.58
C GLU A 199 20.24 -12.78 -10.87
N LYS A 200 20.10 -13.51 -9.77
CA LYS A 200 21.21 -14.15 -9.04
C LYS A 200 21.98 -15.15 -9.90
N ALA A 201 21.28 -15.99 -10.67
CA ALA A 201 21.92 -16.95 -11.57
C ALA A 201 22.73 -16.24 -12.67
N ALA A 202 22.22 -15.16 -13.22
CA ALA A 202 22.91 -14.35 -14.23
C ALA A 202 24.18 -13.66 -13.64
N GLU A 203 24.12 -13.17 -12.42
CA GLU A 203 25.27 -12.59 -11.72
C GLU A 203 26.37 -13.62 -11.47
N LEU A 204 26.01 -14.82 -10.99
CA LEU A 204 26.96 -15.91 -10.78
C LEU A 204 27.60 -16.37 -12.09
N SER A 205 26.85 -16.44 -13.20
CA SER A 205 27.38 -16.83 -14.52
C SER A 205 28.31 -15.76 -15.10
N SER A 206 28.08 -14.49 -14.80
CA SER A 206 28.95 -13.39 -15.25
C SER A 206 30.25 -13.28 -14.44
N ALA A 207 30.21 -13.64 -13.15
CA ALA A 207 31.38 -13.65 -12.27
C ALA A 207 32.34 -14.84 -12.56
N GLY A 208 31.81 -15.92 -13.14
CA GLY A 208 32.59 -17.14 -13.42
C GLY A 208 33.32 -17.15 -14.79
N ARG A 209 33.30 -16.09 -15.60
CA ARG A 209 34.12 -16.02 -16.83
C ARG A 209 35.56 -15.60 -16.46
N PRO A 210 36.59 -16.48 -16.61
CA PRO A 210 37.99 -16.07 -16.47
C PRO A 210 38.27 -14.96 -17.49
N GLY A 211 38.76 -13.85 -17.03
CA GLY A 211 39.21 -12.76 -17.90
C GLY A 211 40.21 -13.34 -18.92
N ALA A 212 40.00 -13.09 -20.21
CA ALA A 212 40.95 -13.43 -21.25
C ALA A 212 42.32 -12.90 -20.84
N ALA A 213 43.33 -13.79 -20.82
CA ALA A 213 44.69 -13.43 -20.46
C ALA A 213 45.17 -12.27 -21.39
N VAL A 214 45.43 -11.13 -20.84
CA VAL A 214 46.10 -10.04 -21.54
C VAL A 214 47.56 -10.48 -21.74
N PRO A 215 48.06 -10.51 -22.99
CA PRO A 215 49.47 -10.85 -23.21
C PRO A 215 50.38 -9.80 -22.53
N THR A 216 51.20 -10.24 -21.61
CA THR A 216 52.23 -9.46 -20.95
C THR A 216 53.25 -8.96 -21.98
N ARG A 217 53.22 -7.68 -22.25
CA ARG A 217 54.32 -6.98 -22.95
C ARG A 217 55.32 -6.54 -21.88
N THR A 218 56.50 -7.16 -21.90
CA THR A 218 57.64 -6.73 -21.13
C THR A 218 58.13 -5.38 -21.67
N GLY A 219 58.04 -4.35 -20.84
CA GLY A 219 58.57 -3.02 -21.10
C GLY A 219 58.95 -2.38 -19.78
N THR A 220 60.24 -2.19 -19.56
CA THR A 220 60.89 -1.46 -18.47
C THR A 220 60.54 0.03 -18.55
N GLY A 221 60.12 0.64 -17.43
CA GLY A 221 59.93 2.10 -17.31
C GLY A 221 59.13 2.46 -16.07
N GLU A 222 59.82 3.05 -15.12
CA GLU A 222 59.27 3.70 -13.93
C GLU A 222 58.21 4.71 -14.30
N ASP A 223 57.04 4.61 -13.74
CA ASP A 223 56.26 5.76 -13.25
C ASP A 223 55.10 5.30 -12.37
N ALA A 224 55.16 5.65 -11.12
CA ALA A 224 54.13 5.48 -10.13
C ALA A 224 53.01 6.48 -10.40
N ARG A 225 51.88 6.05 -10.98
CA ARG A 225 50.59 6.75 -10.95
C ARG A 225 49.45 5.82 -10.57
N ARG A 226 48.79 6.25 -9.52
CA ARG A 226 47.60 5.65 -8.89
C ARG A 226 46.66 4.99 -9.89
N SER A 227 46.50 3.70 -9.73
CA SER A 227 45.33 2.93 -10.26
C SER A 227 44.12 3.36 -9.46
N THR A 228 43.24 4.11 -10.06
CA THR A 228 41.84 4.21 -9.60
C THR A 228 41.17 2.93 -10.03
N ASP A 229 41.00 2.00 -9.07
CA ASP A 229 40.13 0.87 -9.24
C ASP A 229 38.76 1.39 -9.61
N GLY A 230 38.35 1.10 -10.84
CA GLY A 230 36.96 1.28 -11.26
C GLY A 230 36.07 0.36 -10.43
N GLU A 231 35.42 0.90 -9.42
CA GLU A 231 34.32 0.25 -8.75
C GLU A 231 33.30 -0.20 -9.82
N ARG A 232 33.30 -1.50 -10.08
CA ARG A 232 32.16 -2.12 -10.78
C ARG A 232 30.94 -1.88 -9.87
N LEU A 233 30.07 -1.01 -10.31
CA LEU A 233 28.73 -0.84 -9.76
C LEU A 233 28.00 -2.17 -9.91
N THR A 234 28.17 -3.09 -8.95
CA THR A 234 27.28 -4.22 -8.77
C THR A 234 25.92 -3.65 -8.36
N ARG A 235 24.85 -4.06 -9.02
CA ARG A 235 23.49 -3.67 -8.61
C ARG A 235 23.29 -4.12 -7.16
N PRO A 236 22.81 -3.23 -6.29
CA PRO A 236 22.64 -3.56 -4.88
C PRO A 236 21.69 -4.76 -4.75
N GLY A 237 22.03 -5.71 -3.90
CA GLY A 237 21.18 -6.85 -3.57
C GLY A 237 19.86 -6.39 -2.93
N ALA A 238 18.84 -7.25 -2.89
CA ALA A 238 17.53 -6.91 -2.34
C ALA A 238 17.61 -6.35 -0.90
N SER A 239 18.59 -6.81 -0.10
CA SER A 239 18.87 -6.31 1.25
C SER A 239 19.42 -4.87 1.23
N ASP A 240 20.31 -4.56 0.28
CA ASP A 240 20.93 -3.24 0.14
C ASP A 240 19.90 -2.21 -0.34
N ARG A 241 19.02 -2.59 -1.26
CA ARG A 241 17.91 -1.74 -1.72
C ARG A 241 16.95 -1.37 -0.58
N LEU A 242 16.60 -2.31 0.28
CA LEU A 242 15.76 -2.03 1.46
C LEU A 242 16.46 -1.09 2.44
N PHE A 243 17.77 -1.21 2.58
CA PHE A 243 18.57 -0.31 3.40
C PHE A 243 18.61 1.10 2.79
N GLU A 244 18.87 1.24 1.48
CA GLU A 244 18.86 2.52 0.77
C GLU A 244 17.52 3.26 0.89
N VAL A 245 16.40 2.53 0.71
CA VAL A 245 15.06 3.07 0.93
C VAL A 245 14.86 3.51 2.38
N GLY A 246 15.35 2.71 3.34
CA GLY A 246 15.35 3.08 4.74
C GLY A 246 16.13 4.37 5.02
N CYS A 247 17.30 4.52 4.42
CA CYS A 247 18.12 5.74 4.51
C CYS A 247 17.43 6.94 3.86
N ALA A 248 16.85 6.77 2.66
CA ALA A 248 16.10 7.83 1.97
C ALA A 248 14.88 8.30 2.78
N LEU A 249 14.11 7.36 3.34
CA LEU A 249 13.00 7.66 4.23
C LEU A 249 13.46 8.34 5.52
N SER A 250 14.56 7.90 6.11
CA SER A 250 15.13 8.49 7.32
C SER A 250 15.64 9.92 7.05
N ALA A 251 16.33 10.16 5.93
CA ALA A 251 16.76 11.48 5.51
C ALA A 251 15.57 12.42 5.27
N TRP A 252 14.52 11.92 4.63
CA TRP A 252 13.27 12.65 4.43
C TRP A 252 12.57 13.00 5.75
N LEU A 253 12.52 12.06 6.71
CA LEU A 253 11.91 12.26 8.03
C LEU A 253 12.71 13.25 8.90
N SER A 254 14.04 13.23 8.81
CA SER A 254 14.91 14.11 9.61
C SER A 254 14.93 15.56 9.13
N GLY A 255 14.30 15.86 7.98
CA GLY A 255 14.25 17.22 7.43
C GLY A 255 15.61 17.78 7.03
N SER A 256 16.63 16.92 6.88
CA SER A 256 17.96 17.33 6.37
C SER A 256 17.84 17.69 4.90
N PRO A 257 18.10 18.95 4.51
CA PRO A 257 18.14 19.33 3.12
C PRO A 257 19.48 18.85 2.54
N ASN A 258 19.58 17.61 2.14
CA ASN A 258 20.65 17.19 1.28
C ASN A 258 20.31 17.59 -0.14
N THR A 259 21.02 18.61 -0.60
CA THR A 259 21.24 19.08 -1.96
C THR A 259 20.07 19.82 -2.64
N GLY A 260 20.26 21.11 -2.79
CA GLY A 260 19.52 21.95 -3.72
C GLY A 260 18.81 23.11 -3.02
N ALA A 261 19.17 24.31 -3.46
CA ALA A 261 18.62 25.56 -2.96
C ALA A 261 17.10 25.53 -2.79
N PRO A 262 16.55 26.14 -1.71
CA PRO A 262 15.12 26.19 -1.50
C PRO A 262 14.46 26.93 -2.65
N ALA A 263 13.59 26.25 -3.40
CA ALA A 263 12.73 26.92 -4.37
C ALA A 263 11.86 27.93 -3.63
N LYS A 264 12.09 29.19 -3.84
CA LYS A 264 11.24 30.28 -3.33
C LYS A 264 9.81 30.08 -3.87
N GLY A 265 8.84 29.93 -2.98
CA GLY A 265 7.42 30.14 -3.28
C GLY A 265 6.54 28.90 -3.52
N GLY A 266 6.98 27.68 -3.22
CA GLY A 266 6.09 26.49 -3.24
C GLY A 266 5.56 26.13 -1.87
N SER A 267 4.28 25.75 -1.77
CA SER A 267 3.71 25.21 -0.53
C SER A 267 4.56 24.01 -0.07
N ARG A 268 4.92 23.98 1.23
CA ARG A 268 5.74 22.93 1.88
C ARG A 268 5.25 21.50 1.58
N ALA A 269 4.01 21.37 1.25
CA ALA A 269 3.31 20.14 0.92
C ALA A 269 3.58 19.60 -0.50
N GLY A 270 3.76 20.48 -1.47
CA GLY A 270 4.17 20.09 -2.84
C GLY A 270 5.62 19.62 -2.92
N SER A 271 6.46 20.07 -1.99
CA SER A 271 7.84 19.63 -1.83
C SER A 271 7.93 18.17 -1.37
N LEU A 272 7.16 17.76 -0.36
CA LEU A 272 7.22 16.41 0.23
C LEU A 272 6.88 15.29 -0.77
N LEU A 273 5.87 15.48 -1.62
CA LEU A 273 5.52 14.49 -2.67
C LEU A 273 6.60 14.44 -3.75
N LEU A 274 7.14 15.61 -4.16
CA LEU A 274 8.22 15.68 -5.13
C LEU A 274 9.51 15.05 -4.60
N ASP A 275 9.78 15.19 -3.32
CA ASP A 275 10.95 14.59 -2.68
C ASP A 275 10.81 13.06 -2.59
N LEU A 276 9.64 12.53 -2.28
CA LEU A 276 9.33 11.10 -2.36
C LEU A 276 9.49 10.54 -3.78
N VAL A 277 9.02 11.26 -4.79
CA VAL A 277 9.18 10.87 -6.20
C VAL A 277 10.65 10.96 -6.64
N ARG A 278 11.40 11.97 -6.19
CA ARG A 278 12.84 12.14 -6.48
C ARG A 278 13.72 11.08 -5.82
N THR A 279 13.28 10.49 -4.70
CA THR A 279 13.98 9.34 -4.09
C THR A 279 13.84 8.05 -4.89
N GLY A 280 13.17 8.07 -6.05
CA GLY A 280 13.00 6.90 -6.88
C GLY A 280 12.05 5.87 -6.28
N ILE A 281 11.00 6.34 -5.59
CA ILE A 281 10.01 5.42 -4.99
C ILE A 281 9.31 4.62 -6.08
N GLU A 282 9.34 3.30 -5.97
CA GLU A 282 8.82 2.35 -6.96
C GLU A 282 7.91 1.32 -6.29
N ASN A 283 7.14 0.62 -7.10
CA ASN A 283 6.43 -0.58 -6.70
C ASN A 283 7.06 -1.80 -7.41
N ASP A 284 7.74 -2.64 -6.64
CA ASP A 284 8.46 -3.80 -7.18
C ASP A 284 7.54 -4.78 -7.93
N PHE A 285 6.25 -4.85 -7.60
CA PHE A 285 5.32 -5.66 -8.37
C PHE A 285 5.17 -5.22 -9.82
N GLU A 286 5.44 -3.96 -10.16
CA GLU A 286 5.38 -3.50 -11.54
C GLU A 286 6.35 -4.29 -12.45
N LYS A 287 7.49 -4.75 -11.90
CA LYS A 287 8.51 -5.52 -12.63
C LYS A 287 8.03 -6.89 -13.08
N VAL A 288 7.08 -7.49 -12.37
CA VAL A 288 6.56 -8.83 -12.66
C VAL A 288 5.12 -8.79 -13.19
N VAL A 289 4.34 -7.80 -12.84
CA VAL A 289 2.95 -7.66 -13.27
C VAL A 289 2.85 -7.06 -14.69
N PHE A 290 3.57 -5.99 -14.98
CA PHE A 290 3.48 -5.32 -16.29
C PHE A 290 3.94 -6.17 -17.51
N PRO A 291 4.95 -7.07 -17.38
CA PRO A 291 5.26 -7.99 -18.47
C PRO A 291 4.14 -8.97 -18.80
N GLN A 292 3.33 -9.36 -17.81
CA GLN A 292 2.23 -10.32 -17.99
C GLN A 292 0.91 -9.63 -18.35
N TYR A 293 0.71 -8.41 -17.83
CA TYR A 293 -0.52 -7.61 -18.01
C TYR A 293 -0.15 -6.27 -18.67
N THR A 294 0.17 -6.30 -19.96
CA THR A 294 0.65 -5.12 -20.71
C THR A 294 -0.36 -3.97 -20.68
N GLU A 295 -1.66 -4.28 -20.63
CA GLU A 295 -2.73 -3.30 -20.48
C GLU A 295 -2.59 -2.45 -19.20
N LEU A 296 -2.07 -3.00 -18.09
CA LEU A 296 -1.84 -2.24 -16.87
C LEU A 296 -0.70 -1.23 -17.05
N ARG A 297 0.36 -1.64 -17.76
CA ARG A 297 1.44 -0.72 -18.13
C ARG A 297 0.94 0.41 -19.03
N ASP A 298 0.07 0.08 -19.99
CA ASP A 298 -0.47 1.06 -20.92
C ASP A 298 -1.37 2.07 -20.18
N ILE A 299 -2.21 1.63 -19.23
CA ILE A 299 -3.00 2.50 -18.37
C ILE A 299 -2.11 3.42 -17.52
N LYS A 300 -0.96 2.93 -16.99
CA LYS A 300 0.02 3.78 -16.32
C LYS A 300 0.53 4.87 -17.25
N GLY A 301 0.94 4.51 -18.47
CA GLY A 301 1.36 5.47 -19.50
C GLY A 301 0.29 6.49 -19.84
N GLU A 302 -0.99 6.10 -19.85
CA GLU A 302 -2.10 7.02 -20.07
C GLU A 302 -2.29 8.00 -18.91
N LEU A 303 -2.14 7.57 -17.66
CA LEU A 303 -2.16 8.43 -16.49
C LEU A 303 -1.02 9.46 -16.55
N GLU A 304 0.19 9.01 -16.93
CA GLU A 304 1.36 9.88 -17.14
C GLU A 304 1.13 10.87 -18.28
N GLY A 305 0.66 10.41 -19.43
CA GLY A 305 0.31 11.24 -20.58
C GLY A 305 -0.87 12.20 -20.33
N ALA A 306 -1.71 11.93 -19.32
CA ALA A 306 -2.75 12.84 -18.86
C ALA A 306 -2.24 13.90 -17.86
N GLY A 307 -0.92 13.93 -17.57
CA GLY A 307 -0.27 14.94 -16.75
C GLY A 307 -0.21 14.58 -15.25
N SER A 308 -0.31 13.31 -14.89
CA SER A 308 -0.03 12.92 -13.51
C SER A 308 1.44 13.20 -13.17
N ARG A 309 1.69 13.66 -11.94
CA ARG A 309 3.05 13.86 -11.41
C ARG A 309 3.72 12.55 -10.99
N TYR A 310 2.90 11.58 -10.68
CA TYR A 310 3.29 10.23 -10.31
C TYR A 310 2.15 9.28 -10.64
N ALA A 311 2.45 8.17 -11.25
CA ALA A 311 1.51 7.09 -11.50
C ALA A 311 2.13 5.74 -11.09
N SER A 312 1.35 4.88 -10.46
CA SER A 312 1.84 3.58 -10.02
C SER A 312 0.70 2.58 -9.83
N LEU A 313 1.09 1.31 -9.75
CA LEU A 313 0.25 0.21 -9.33
C LEU A 313 0.00 0.28 -7.82
N SER A 314 -1.19 -0.06 -7.36
CA SER A 314 -1.48 -0.17 -5.93
C SER A 314 -1.34 -1.61 -5.44
N GLY A 315 -0.39 -1.87 -4.55
CA GLY A 315 -0.06 -3.24 -4.12
C GLY A 315 0.37 -4.10 -5.29
N SER A 316 -0.11 -5.34 -5.36
CA SER A 316 0.08 -6.23 -6.50
C SER A 316 -0.87 -5.92 -7.68
N GLY A 317 -1.72 -4.95 -7.56
CA GLY A 317 -2.70 -4.55 -8.58
C GLY A 317 -4.07 -5.19 -8.35
N SER A 318 -4.91 -5.10 -9.35
CA SER A 318 -4.77 -4.47 -10.69
C SER A 318 -5.01 -2.96 -10.72
N THR A 319 -5.43 -2.33 -9.62
CA THR A 319 -5.71 -0.90 -9.58
C THR A 319 -4.45 -0.07 -9.81
N LEU A 320 -4.57 0.92 -10.69
CA LEU A 320 -3.56 1.97 -10.89
C LEU A 320 -4.09 3.31 -10.38
N TYR A 321 -3.17 4.20 -10.06
CA TYR A 321 -3.53 5.56 -9.67
C TYR A 321 -2.53 6.57 -10.23
N GLY A 322 -2.99 7.80 -10.43
CA GLY A 322 -2.16 8.95 -10.78
C GLY A 322 -2.42 10.10 -9.82
N LEU A 323 -1.37 10.79 -9.38
CA LEU A 323 -1.42 11.98 -8.53
C LEU A 323 -1.32 13.24 -9.40
N PHE A 324 -2.18 14.22 -9.18
CA PHE A 324 -2.29 15.41 -10.00
C PHE A 324 -2.01 16.70 -9.22
N ARG A 325 -1.73 17.78 -9.94
CA ARG A 325 -1.45 19.09 -9.35
C ARG A 325 -2.71 19.75 -8.79
N SER A 326 -3.82 19.62 -9.52
CA SER A 326 -5.08 20.25 -9.15
C SER A 326 -6.28 19.31 -9.31
N PRO A 327 -7.41 19.58 -8.63
CA PRO A 327 -8.65 18.83 -8.84
C PRO A 327 -9.15 18.91 -10.28
N ALA A 328 -8.91 20.04 -10.99
CA ALA A 328 -9.30 20.22 -12.38
C ALA A 328 -8.51 19.28 -13.31
N ASP A 329 -7.18 19.17 -13.12
CA ASP A 329 -6.33 18.25 -13.89
C ASP A 329 -6.78 16.81 -13.68
N ALA A 330 -7.06 16.41 -12.42
CA ALA A 330 -7.54 15.07 -12.11
C ALA A 330 -8.92 14.78 -12.76
N ALA A 331 -9.83 15.75 -12.74
CA ALA A 331 -11.14 15.59 -13.36
C ALA A 331 -11.03 15.45 -14.89
N GLN A 332 -10.19 16.25 -15.53
CA GLN A 332 -9.92 16.16 -16.96
C GLN A 332 -9.31 14.82 -17.35
N ALA A 333 -8.30 14.34 -16.58
CA ALA A 333 -7.67 13.06 -16.78
C ALA A 333 -8.69 11.91 -16.64
N ALA A 334 -9.51 11.92 -15.58
CA ALA A 334 -10.54 10.90 -15.37
C ALA A 334 -11.55 10.87 -16.55
N SER A 335 -12.02 12.04 -17.00
CA SER A 335 -12.92 12.11 -18.15
C SER A 335 -12.31 11.57 -19.44
N ARG A 336 -11.01 11.84 -19.67
CA ARG A 336 -10.26 11.31 -20.83
C ARG A 336 -10.17 9.77 -20.78
N LEU A 337 -9.84 9.21 -19.62
CA LEU A 337 -9.75 7.77 -19.43
C LEU A 337 -11.12 7.08 -19.55
N GLN A 338 -12.18 7.70 -19.00
CA GLN A 338 -13.55 7.20 -19.13
C GLN A 338 -14.04 7.15 -20.59
N LYS A 339 -13.70 8.15 -21.41
CA LYS A 339 -13.99 8.14 -22.85
C LYS A 339 -13.33 6.99 -23.61
N ARG A 340 -12.28 6.41 -23.03
CA ARG A 340 -11.58 5.20 -23.54
C ARG A 340 -12.13 3.89 -22.96
N GLY A 341 -13.23 3.95 -22.20
CA GLY A 341 -13.88 2.78 -21.60
C GLY A 341 -13.30 2.34 -20.26
N LEU A 342 -12.35 3.10 -19.68
CA LEU A 342 -11.74 2.73 -18.39
C LEU A 342 -12.60 3.21 -17.23
N LYS A 343 -12.68 2.40 -16.16
CA LYS A 343 -13.32 2.80 -14.88
C LYS A 343 -12.37 3.70 -14.10
N ALA A 344 -12.36 4.98 -14.41
CA ALA A 344 -11.55 6.00 -13.76
C ALA A 344 -12.40 6.85 -12.81
N VAL A 345 -11.93 7.03 -11.57
CA VAL A 345 -12.64 7.75 -10.50
C VAL A 345 -11.72 8.80 -9.91
N VAL A 346 -12.21 10.04 -9.79
CA VAL A 346 -11.50 11.12 -9.09
C VAL A 346 -11.56 10.89 -7.59
N SER A 347 -10.44 11.07 -6.90
CA SER A 347 -10.29 10.96 -5.46
C SER A 347 -9.25 11.94 -4.93
N SER A 348 -8.87 11.79 -3.67
CA SER A 348 -7.76 12.52 -3.07
C SER A 348 -7.13 11.70 -1.94
N THR A 349 -5.86 11.99 -1.63
CA THR A 349 -5.22 11.49 -0.41
C THR A 349 -5.89 12.09 0.82
N LEU A 350 -5.87 11.35 1.92
CA LEU A 350 -6.37 11.80 3.23
C LEU A 350 -5.20 11.96 4.19
N THR A 351 -5.09 13.12 4.83
CA THR A 351 -4.27 13.25 6.03
C THR A 351 -4.88 12.42 7.17
N ARG A 352 -4.08 12.02 8.15
CA ARG A 352 -4.54 11.27 9.34
C ARG A 352 -5.70 11.98 10.04
N GLN A 353 -5.58 13.30 10.20
CA GLN A 353 -6.62 14.10 10.79
C GLN A 353 -7.94 14.04 10.00
N LYS A 354 -7.89 14.18 8.66
CA LYS A 354 -9.08 14.09 7.80
C LYS A 354 -9.66 12.67 7.80
N TYR A 355 -8.80 11.64 7.79
CA TYR A 355 -9.20 10.24 7.88
C TYR A 355 -10.05 10.01 9.13
N TRP A 356 -9.53 10.31 10.30
CA TRP A 356 -10.23 10.09 11.56
C TRP A 356 -11.47 10.97 11.75
N LYS A 357 -11.44 12.22 11.26
CA LYS A 357 -12.61 13.09 11.29
C LYS A 357 -13.76 12.51 10.46
N ARG A 358 -13.46 11.95 9.29
CA ARG A 358 -14.48 11.47 8.34
C ARG A 358 -14.95 10.03 8.59
N ILE A 359 -14.22 9.26 9.38
CA ILE A 359 -14.50 7.83 9.55
C ILE A 359 -15.89 7.58 10.16
N LEU A 360 -16.37 8.48 11.00
CA LEU A 360 -17.65 8.40 11.69
C LEU A 360 -18.78 9.23 11.03
N ASP A 361 -18.50 9.90 9.92
CA ASP A 361 -19.51 10.71 9.21
C ASP A 361 -20.41 9.83 8.28
N GLY A 362 -20.41 8.53 8.46
CA GLY A 362 -21.08 7.54 7.61
C GLY A 362 -22.59 7.43 7.80
#